data_011f2c234dc1c9086029926699ff1ec1
#
_entry.id   011f2c234dc1c9086029926699ff1ec1
#
_cell.length_a   1.000
_cell.length_b   1.000
_cell.length_c   1.000
_cell.angle_alpha   90.00
_cell.angle_beta   90.00
_cell.angle_gamma   90.00
#
_symmetry.space_group_name_H-M   'P 1'
#
loop_
_entity.id
_entity.type
_entity.pdbx_description
1 polymer ?
#
loop_
_entity_poly.entity_id
_entity_poly.type
_entity_poly.pdbx_seq_one_letter_code
_entity_poly.pdbx_strand_id
1 'polypeptide(L)'
;MKTILTLLLALNACTCFAQKATPIIKAHSTKAVIYVKYDQSNSVYQWHINPNVKRDVFTVGKLTKTTTVTFKTDSDSLIFTIKPGQKKDFIILLNDKDSCLTQVQSIETKSLAKRSPEIHDSIPFFVNQYNTNFLRVIFDRTDSLVLNFDTGANDVALTNDALKRKFRSRPTLYNTDYTLQIGSKLYTSKVHDIEMAGHETDGLLGWNNFDGMVVELNYDENKLIVHSNMPKQILRDKDYHAFKMRYIDNKPFIESELQQSGTKAKNWFLFDLGYTRTVMLDSDLLKEAHFPTRDMTVLSKVMMHGASGNEIPVITADLDLLKIGNFTLKNVPIQVMQHANPMHGLNIHILGNDILKRFNTVLDFQKNVVYLKPNKIYDADFADQTKSGT
;
A
#
# COMPACT_ATOMS: atom_id res chain seq x y z
N MET A 1 75.48 0.32 36.35
CA MET A 1 74.45 -0.15 35.44
C MET A 1 73.10 0.01 36.16
N LYS A 2 72.34 1.06 35.80
CA LYS A 2 71.05 1.32 36.42
C LYS A 2 69.91 0.86 35.43
N THR A 3 69.20 -0.15 35.85
CA THR A 3 68.05 -0.69 35.09
C THR A 3 66.79 0.13 35.44
N ILE A 4 66.28 0.84 34.47
CA ILE A 4 65.02 1.61 34.58
C ILE A 4 63.87 0.67 34.24
N LEU A 5 63.02 0.40 35.24
CA LEU A 5 61.80 -0.38 35.08
C LEU A 5 60.70 0.58 34.70
N THR A 6 60.23 0.52 33.42
CA THR A 6 59.15 1.34 32.94
C THR A 6 57.82 0.60 33.16
N LEU A 7 57.01 1.12 34.09
CA LEU A 7 55.68 0.62 34.40
C LEU A 7 54.69 1.17 33.37
N LEU A 8 54.22 0.34 32.43
CA LEU A 8 53.11 0.70 31.51
C LEU A 8 51.77 0.56 32.26
N LEU A 9 51.16 1.66 32.64
CA LEU A 9 49.76 1.70 33.06
C LEU A 9 48.89 1.55 31.81
N ALA A 10 48.28 0.38 31.61
CA ALA A 10 47.22 0.19 30.65
C ALA A 10 45.94 0.81 31.20
N LEU A 11 45.55 1.99 30.71
CA LEU A 11 44.21 2.55 30.92
C LEU A 11 43.20 1.70 30.15
N ASN A 12 42.52 0.78 30.82
CA ASN A 12 41.31 0.17 30.32
C ASN A 12 40.19 1.23 30.37
N ALA A 13 39.97 1.93 29.26
CA ALA A 13 38.79 2.73 29.07
C ALA A 13 37.59 1.77 28.92
N CYS A 14 36.94 1.44 30.02
CA CYS A 14 35.60 0.86 30.02
C CYS A 14 34.66 1.85 29.36
N THR A 15 34.38 1.70 28.08
CA THR A 15 33.26 2.36 27.44
C THR A 15 31.97 1.74 28.02
N CYS A 16 31.48 2.30 29.12
CA CYS A 16 30.13 2.07 29.57
C CYS A 16 29.20 2.53 28.46
N PHE A 17 28.72 1.59 27.62
CA PHE A 17 27.52 1.83 26.85
C PHE A 17 26.36 2.00 27.87
N ALA A 18 26.03 3.25 28.18
CA ALA A 18 24.85 3.54 28.95
C ALA A 18 23.66 2.94 28.19
N GLN A 19 23.15 1.81 28.66
CA GLN A 19 21.92 1.22 28.16
C GLN A 19 20.83 2.29 28.38
N LYS A 20 20.35 2.88 27.29
CA LYS A 20 19.30 3.88 27.34
C LYS A 20 18.08 3.23 28.01
N ALA A 21 17.71 3.74 29.19
CA ALA A 21 16.57 3.19 29.93
C ALA A 21 15.33 3.10 29.03
N THR A 22 14.62 1.98 29.11
CA THR A 22 13.38 1.78 28.37
C THR A 22 12.37 2.85 28.81
N PRO A 23 11.82 3.67 27.89
CA PRO A 23 10.83 4.67 28.24
C PRO A 23 9.62 4.05 28.95
N ILE A 24 9.06 4.76 29.92
CA ILE A 24 7.85 4.35 30.62
C ILE A 24 6.83 5.46 30.46
N ILE A 25 5.61 5.11 30.06
CA ILE A 25 4.43 6.00 30.01
C ILE A 25 3.30 5.39 30.84
N LYS A 26 2.38 6.24 31.31
CA LYS A 26 1.27 5.83 32.17
C LYS A 26 -0.04 5.69 31.39
N ALA A 27 -0.94 4.84 31.87
CA ALA A 27 -2.30 4.71 31.40
C ALA A 27 -3.24 4.34 32.56
N HIS A 28 -4.47 4.84 32.54
CA HIS A 28 -5.54 4.45 33.47
C HIS A 28 -6.59 3.57 32.79
N SER A 29 -6.57 3.47 31.46
CA SER A 29 -7.44 2.59 30.70
C SER A 29 -6.65 1.77 29.68
N THR A 30 -7.26 0.71 29.17
CA THR A 30 -6.65 -0.12 28.13
C THR A 30 -6.74 0.51 26.74
N LYS A 31 -7.32 1.70 26.59
CA LYS A 31 -7.46 2.37 25.29
C LYS A 31 -6.27 3.30 25.03
N ALA A 32 -5.69 3.18 23.84
CA ALA A 32 -4.66 4.08 23.37
C ALA A 32 -4.89 4.41 21.89
N VAL A 33 -4.19 5.43 21.40
CA VAL A 33 -4.24 5.86 20.01
C VAL A 33 -2.81 6.01 19.51
N ILE A 34 -2.56 5.48 18.31
CA ILE A 34 -1.27 5.58 17.64
C ILE A 34 -1.44 6.48 16.41
N TYR A 35 -0.66 7.55 16.36
CA TYR A 35 -0.57 8.43 15.20
C TYR A 35 0.72 8.13 14.45
N VAL A 36 0.62 7.88 13.16
CA VAL A 36 1.77 7.74 12.27
C VAL A 36 1.76 8.92 11.30
N LYS A 37 2.79 9.77 11.37
CA LYS A 37 2.87 11.00 10.56
C LYS A 37 3.51 10.70 9.21
N TYR A 38 2.73 10.79 8.15
CA TYR A 38 3.21 10.87 6.77
C TYR A 38 3.30 12.33 6.31
N ASP A 39 3.95 12.59 5.16
CA ASP A 39 4.20 13.99 4.72
C ASP A 39 2.95 14.85 4.57
N GLN A 40 1.89 14.26 4.00
CA GLN A 40 0.64 14.97 3.66
C GLN A 40 -0.58 14.39 4.38
N SER A 41 -0.38 13.39 5.23
CA SER A 41 -1.47 12.73 5.94
C SER A 41 -0.99 12.14 7.25
N ASN A 42 -1.92 11.91 8.17
CA ASN A 42 -1.67 11.19 9.41
C ASN A 42 -2.61 9.99 9.46
N SER A 43 -2.07 8.80 9.64
CA SER A 43 -2.89 7.64 9.99
C SER A 43 -3.12 7.59 11.49
N VAL A 44 -4.34 7.23 11.87
CA VAL A 44 -4.77 7.13 13.27
C VAL A 44 -5.27 5.71 13.52
N TYR A 45 -4.63 5.03 14.47
CA TYR A 45 -4.98 3.65 14.82
C TYR A 45 -5.48 3.58 16.26
N GLN A 46 -6.62 2.94 16.47
CA GLN A 46 -7.07 2.58 17.80
C GLN A 46 -6.25 1.39 18.28
N TRP A 47 -5.79 1.44 19.53
CA TRP A 47 -4.99 0.39 20.14
C TRP A 47 -5.60 -0.06 21.47
N HIS A 48 -5.58 -1.36 21.73
CA HIS A 48 -5.99 -1.93 22.99
C HIS A 48 -4.77 -2.48 23.73
N ILE A 49 -4.40 -1.84 24.85
CA ILE A 49 -3.30 -2.27 25.70
C ILE A 49 -3.69 -3.60 26.37
N ASN A 50 -2.90 -4.63 26.14
CA ASN A 50 -3.17 -5.98 26.67
C ASN A 50 -2.12 -6.39 27.71
N PRO A 51 -2.43 -6.35 29.02
CA PRO A 51 -1.49 -6.73 30.06
C PRO A 51 -1.17 -8.25 30.11
N ASN A 52 -1.97 -9.07 29.44
CA ASN A 52 -1.85 -10.54 29.47
C ASN A 52 -0.89 -11.08 28.40
N VAL A 53 -0.36 -10.25 27.52
CA VAL A 53 0.60 -10.69 26.50
C VAL A 53 2.03 -10.37 26.95
N LYS A 54 2.97 -11.25 26.62
CA LYS A 54 4.39 -11.06 26.97
C LYS A 54 4.96 -9.78 26.35
N ARG A 55 4.53 -9.43 25.14
CA ARG A 55 4.89 -8.22 24.42
C ARG A 55 3.76 -7.88 23.47
N ASP A 56 3.28 -6.65 23.53
CA ASP A 56 2.26 -6.13 22.64
C ASP A 56 2.94 -5.39 21.47
N VAL A 57 2.65 -5.76 20.22
CA VAL A 57 3.41 -5.31 19.04
C VAL A 57 2.50 -4.60 18.04
N PHE A 58 2.77 -3.32 17.82
CA PHE A 58 2.19 -2.58 16.70
C PHE A 58 3.17 -2.50 15.53
N THR A 59 2.71 -2.83 14.34
CA THR A 59 3.52 -2.74 13.12
C THR A 59 3.06 -1.55 12.27
N VAL A 60 3.91 -0.53 12.20
CA VAL A 60 3.82 0.53 11.18
C VAL A 60 4.16 -0.11 9.84
N GLY A 61 3.32 0.02 8.84
CA GLY A 61 3.51 -0.59 7.53
C GLY A 61 4.91 -0.35 6.91
N LYS A 62 5.08 -0.63 5.65
CA LYS A 62 6.33 -0.39 4.92
C LYS A 62 6.63 1.11 4.87
N LEU A 63 7.86 1.48 5.19
CA LEU A 63 8.35 2.86 5.19
C LEU A 63 9.48 3.01 4.16
N THR A 64 9.53 4.16 3.48
CA THR A 64 10.65 4.53 2.59
C THR A 64 11.61 5.53 3.23
N LYS A 65 11.22 6.13 4.35
CA LYS A 65 12.00 7.10 5.13
C LYS A 65 11.66 7.06 6.62
N THR A 66 12.42 7.79 7.41
CA THR A 66 12.12 8.00 8.84
C THR A 66 10.76 8.69 9.00
N THR A 67 9.94 8.18 9.90
CA THR A 67 8.58 8.66 10.18
C THR A 67 8.42 8.91 11.67
N THR A 68 7.61 9.90 12.05
CA THR A 68 7.27 10.18 13.44
C THR A 68 6.05 9.35 13.85
N VAL A 69 6.15 8.72 15.03
CA VAL A 69 5.05 8.00 15.66
C VAL A 69 4.77 8.63 17.00
N THR A 70 3.49 8.88 17.29
CA THR A 70 3.00 9.28 18.60
C THR A 70 2.11 8.18 19.15
N PHE A 71 2.51 7.58 20.25
CA PHE A 71 1.69 6.66 21.04
C PHE A 71 1.06 7.44 22.19
N LYS A 72 -0.25 7.52 22.24
CA LYS A 72 -1.00 8.32 23.21
C LYS A 72 -1.95 7.44 24.02
N THR A 73 -1.83 7.47 25.34
CA THR A 73 -2.77 6.89 26.29
C THR A 73 -3.77 7.95 26.75
N ASP A 74 -4.63 7.61 27.69
CA ASP A 74 -5.54 8.55 28.34
C ASP A 74 -4.85 9.54 29.30
N SER A 75 -3.62 9.25 29.74
CA SER A 75 -2.90 10.08 30.72
C SER A 75 -1.51 10.53 30.26
N ASP A 76 -0.94 9.92 29.24
CA ASP A 76 0.45 10.20 28.83
C ASP A 76 0.64 10.02 27.32
N SER A 77 1.82 10.41 26.80
CA SER A 77 2.18 10.20 25.40
C SER A 77 3.68 10.01 25.21
N LEU A 78 4.05 9.21 24.21
CA LEU A 78 5.43 8.99 23.78
C LEU A 78 5.57 9.34 22.32
N ILE A 79 6.46 10.28 21.99
CA ILE A 79 6.75 10.69 20.62
C ILE A 79 8.16 10.22 20.25
N PHE A 80 8.30 9.55 19.14
CA PHE A 80 9.60 9.07 18.64
C PHE A 80 9.60 8.96 17.11
N THR A 81 10.79 8.83 16.54
CA THR A 81 10.95 8.52 15.12
C THR A 81 11.27 7.05 14.93
N ILE A 82 10.79 6.48 13.81
CA ILE A 82 11.07 5.10 13.40
C ILE A 82 11.55 5.06 11.96
N LYS A 83 12.60 4.27 11.69
CA LYS A 83 13.16 4.02 10.36
C LYS A 83 12.64 2.68 9.81
N PRO A 84 12.73 2.43 8.49
CA PRO A 84 12.48 1.11 7.93
C PRO A 84 13.23 0.01 8.69
N GLY A 85 12.56 -1.08 9.08
CA GLY A 85 13.11 -2.21 9.84
C GLY A 85 13.40 -1.94 11.32
N GLN A 86 13.18 -0.74 11.81
CA GLN A 86 13.47 -0.39 13.21
C GLN A 86 12.37 -0.86 14.16
N LYS A 87 12.80 -1.19 15.40
CA LYS A 87 11.92 -1.50 16.54
C LYS A 87 12.17 -0.50 17.65
N LYS A 88 11.11 -0.13 18.38
CA LYS A 88 11.12 0.74 19.55
C LYS A 88 10.33 0.07 20.67
N ASP A 89 11.00 -0.25 21.76
CA ASP A 89 10.40 -0.83 22.95
C ASP A 89 10.15 0.28 23.98
N PHE A 90 9.03 0.18 24.70
CA PHE A 90 8.68 1.00 25.85
C PHE A 90 7.72 0.23 26.77
N ILE A 91 7.50 0.71 27.97
CA ILE A 91 6.60 0.11 28.95
C ILE A 91 5.42 1.03 29.15
N ILE A 92 4.21 0.49 29.16
CA ILE A 92 3.02 1.18 29.61
C ILE A 92 2.69 0.68 31.02
N LEU A 93 2.75 1.57 32.00
CA LEU A 93 2.34 1.28 33.37
C LEU A 93 0.84 1.53 33.49
N LEU A 94 0.06 0.45 33.43
CA LEU A 94 -1.40 0.48 33.49
C LEU A 94 -1.87 0.49 34.95
N ASN A 95 -2.60 1.54 35.34
CA ASN A 95 -3.13 1.75 36.70
C ASN A 95 -2.05 1.69 37.78
N ASP A 96 -0.82 2.14 37.50
CA ASP A 96 0.36 2.06 38.39
C ASP A 96 0.65 0.63 38.91
N LYS A 97 0.11 -0.40 38.24
CA LYS A 97 0.18 -1.81 38.66
C LYS A 97 0.77 -2.72 37.61
N ASP A 98 0.20 -2.77 36.45
CA ASP A 98 0.55 -3.73 35.42
C ASP A 98 1.55 -3.13 34.40
N SER A 99 2.71 -3.76 34.24
CA SER A 99 3.74 -3.35 33.28
C SER A 99 3.53 -4.04 31.94
N CYS A 100 2.99 -3.32 30.96
CA CYS A 100 2.73 -3.82 29.61
C CYS A 100 3.92 -3.49 28.71
N LEU A 101 4.76 -4.48 28.37
CA LEU A 101 5.85 -4.29 27.42
C LEU A 101 5.28 -4.13 26.02
N THR A 102 5.47 -2.94 25.45
CA THR A 102 4.96 -2.56 24.14
C THR A 102 6.10 -2.31 23.18
N GLN A 103 5.93 -2.78 21.95
CA GLN A 103 6.87 -2.55 20.85
C GLN A 103 6.14 -1.91 19.67
N VAL A 104 6.71 -0.85 19.12
CA VAL A 104 6.35 -0.35 17.80
C VAL A 104 7.48 -0.70 16.85
N GLN A 105 7.15 -1.36 15.76
CA GLN A 105 8.10 -1.76 14.73
C GLN A 105 7.65 -1.33 13.33
N SER A 106 8.61 -1.16 12.41
CA SER A 106 8.31 -1.01 10.99
C SER A 106 8.77 -2.23 10.21
N ILE A 107 8.16 -2.44 9.04
CA ILE A 107 8.53 -3.55 8.14
C ILE A 107 9.93 -3.31 7.60
N GLU A 108 10.75 -4.36 7.62
CA GLU A 108 12.07 -4.35 6.99
C GLU A 108 11.92 -4.33 5.47
N THR A 109 12.76 -3.56 4.79
CA THR A 109 12.80 -3.58 3.33
C THR A 109 13.38 -4.91 2.85
N LYS A 110 12.56 -5.70 2.16
CA LYS A 110 12.96 -6.98 1.58
C LYS A 110 13.61 -6.77 0.21
N SER A 111 14.54 -7.66 -0.14
CA SER A 111 15.07 -7.76 -1.50
C SER A 111 15.48 -9.19 -1.81
N LEU A 112 14.96 -9.74 -2.88
CA LEU A 112 15.32 -11.05 -3.40
C LEU A 112 16.36 -10.97 -4.52
N ALA A 113 16.99 -9.81 -4.74
CA ALA A 113 17.97 -9.60 -5.80
C ALA A 113 19.21 -10.53 -5.74
N LYS A 114 19.51 -11.08 -4.56
CA LYS A 114 20.62 -12.02 -4.36
C LYS A 114 20.16 -13.49 -4.31
N ARG A 115 18.88 -13.75 -4.59
CA ARG A 115 18.35 -15.11 -4.57
C ARG A 115 18.94 -15.98 -5.68
N SER A 116 19.31 -17.19 -5.35
CA SER A 116 19.70 -18.22 -6.31
C SER A 116 18.86 -19.48 -6.09
N PRO A 117 18.30 -20.09 -7.14
CA PRO A 117 18.24 -19.57 -8.50
C PRO A 117 17.37 -18.32 -8.62
N GLU A 118 17.61 -17.50 -9.66
CA GLU A 118 16.79 -16.32 -9.95
C GLU A 118 15.34 -16.71 -10.23
N ILE A 119 14.42 -15.82 -9.86
CA ILE A 119 13.00 -15.95 -10.21
C ILE A 119 12.79 -15.21 -11.53
N HIS A 120 12.19 -15.89 -12.47
CA HIS A 120 11.55 -15.35 -13.66
C HIS A 120 10.32 -16.22 -13.93
N ASP A 121 9.14 -15.70 -13.63
CA ASP A 121 7.90 -16.48 -13.73
C ASP A 121 6.86 -15.67 -14.50
N SER A 122 6.44 -16.16 -15.66
CA SER A 122 5.47 -15.49 -16.52
C SER A 122 4.09 -16.14 -16.35
N ILE A 123 3.13 -15.32 -15.92
CA ILE A 123 1.80 -15.73 -15.51
C ILE A 123 0.78 -15.10 -16.45
N PRO A 124 -0.19 -15.85 -17.01
CA PRO A 124 -1.30 -15.28 -17.74
C PRO A 124 -2.07 -14.27 -16.88
N PHE A 125 -2.29 -13.09 -17.42
CA PHE A 125 -2.92 -11.96 -16.77
C PHE A 125 -3.95 -11.35 -17.71
N PHE A 126 -5.12 -11.00 -17.24
CA PHE A 126 -6.22 -10.55 -18.08
C PHE A 126 -6.86 -9.30 -17.50
N VAL A 127 -7.41 -8.47 -18.38
CA VAL A 127 -8.27 -7.34 -18.01
C VAL A 127 -9.61 -7.55 -18.69
N ASN A 128 -10.69 -7.59 -17.90
CA ASN A 128 -12.03 -7.74 -18.44
C ASN A 128 -12.65 -6.39 -18.87
N GLN A 129 -13.85 -6.43 -19.43
CA GLN A 129 -14.60 -5.24 -19.89
C GLN A 129 -14.94 -4.23 -18.77
N TYR A 130 -14.79 -4.61 -17.51
CA TYR A 130 -15.01 -3.74 -16.35
C TYR A 130 -13.72 -3.13 -15.81
N ASN A 131 -12.60 -3.23 -16.53
CA ASN A 131 -11.26 -2.83 -16.10
C ASN A 131 -10.73 -3.59 -14.87
N THR A 132 -11.30 -4.74 -14.54
CA THR A 132 -10.77 -5.61 -13.51
C THR A 132 -9.63 -6.44 -14.09
N ASN A 133 -8.46 -6.33 -13.51
CA ASN A 133 -7.34 -7.21 -13.84
C ASN A 133 -7.39 -8.46 -12.97
N PHE A 134 -7.07 -9.61 -13.52
CA PHE A 134 -7.13 -10.85 -12.75
C PHE A 134 -6.15 -11.93 -13.24
N LEU A 135 -5.86 -12.85 -12.34
CA LEU A 135 -5.07 -14.04 -12.59
C LEU A 135 -5.63 -15.25 -11.82
N ARG A 136 -5.21 -16.46 -12.25
CA ARG A 136 -5.59 -17.71 -11.58
C ARG A 136 -4.57 -18.05 -10.50
N VAL A 137 -5.08 -18.48 -9.34
CA VAL A 137 -4.31 -18.86 -8.18
C VAL A 137 -4.83 -20.22 -7.68
N ILE A 138 -3.93 -21.12 -7.30
CA ILE A 138 -4.31 -22.33 -6.57
C ILE A 138 -4.09 -22.06 -5.08
N PHE A 139 -5.18 -22.10 -4.33
CA PHE A 139 -5.19 -21.87 -2.89
C PHE A 139 -5.02 -23.20 -2.16
N ASP A 140 -4.09 -23.22 -1.22
CA ASP A 140 -3.76 -24.36 -0.36
C ASP A 140 -3.68 -25.70 -1.11
N ARG A 141 -3.10 -25.66 -2.32
CA ARG A 141 -2.89 -26.78 -3.25
C ARG A 141 -4.15 -27.45 -3.81
N THR A 142 -5.34 -26.96 -3.48
CA THR A 142 -6.60 -27.64 -3.81
C THR A 142 -7.60 -26.76 -4.54
N ASP A 143 -7.79 -25.52 -4.11
CA ASP A 143 -8.91 -24.71 -4.55
C ASP A 143 -8.46 -23.67 -5.59
N SER A 144 -9.10 -23.67 -6.76
CA SER A 144 -8.78 -22.72 -7.83
C SER A 144 -9.59 -21.44 -7.69
N LEU A 145 -8.89 -20.32 -7.60
CA LEU A 145 -9.46 -18.99 -7.46
C LEU A 145 -9.07 -18.09 -8.63
N VAL A 146 -9.94 -17.15 -8.95
CA VAL A 146 -9.67 -16.01 -9.83
C VAL A 146 -9.57 -14.78 -8.94
N LEU A 147 -8.37 -14.20 -8.82
CA LEU A 147 -8.12 -13.06 -7.94
C LEU A 147 -7.76 -11.82 -8.75
N ASN A 148 -8.32 -10.67 -8.36
CA ASN A 148 -7.90 -9.36 -8.86
C ASN A 148 -6.57 -8.98 -8.21
N PHE A 149 -5.52 -8.71 -9.00
CA PHE A 149 -4.28 -8.17 -8.46
C PHE A 149 -4.52 -6.70 -8.07
N ASP A 150 -4.46 -6.46 -6.77
CA ASP A 150 -4.85 -5.21 -6.14
C ASP A 150 -3.71 -4.64 -5.30
N THR A 151 -3.14 -3.51 -5.73
CA THR A 151 -2.10 -2.80 -4.97
C THR A 151 -2.66 -1.94 -3.84
N GLY A 152 -3.96 -1.70 -3.80
CA GLY A 152 -4.68 -1.12 -2.67
C GLY A 152 -4.95 -2.12 -1.53
N ALA A 153 -4.76 -3.44 -1.77
CA ALA A 153 -4.81 -4.51 -0.77
C ALA A 153 -3.41 -4.96 -0.34
N ASN A 154 -3.26 -5.40 0.92
CA ASN A 154 -1.99 -5.91 1.42
C ASN A 154 -1.85 -7.42 1.20
N ASP A 155 -2.82 -8.19 1.68
CA ASP A 155 -2.85 -9.64 1.67
C ASP A 155 -3.97 -10.15 0.74
N VAL A 156 -4.28 -11.44 0.80
CA VAL A 156 -5.44 -11.97 0.09
C VAL A 156 -6.72 -11.60 0.83
N ALA A 157 -7.69 -11.08 0.09
CA ALA A 157 -9.03 -10.85 0.61
C ALA A 157 -10.06 -11.59 -0.27
N LEU A 158 -10.89 -12.43 0.32
CA LEU A 158 -11.86 -13.26 -0.38
C LEU A 158 -13.27 -12.74 -0.16
N THR A 159 -14.08 -12.72 -1.22
CA THR A 159 -15.47 -12.33 -1.08
C THR A 159 -16.23 -13.34 -0.23
N ASN A 160 -17.22 -12.85 0.53
CA ASN A 160 -18.09 -13.72 1.32
C ASN A 160 -18.78 -14.80 0.48
N ASP A 161 -19.07 -14.51 -0.77
CA ASP A 161 -19.62 -15.43 -1.73
C ASP A 161 -18.60 -16.54 -2.13
N ALA A 162 -17.35 -16.16 -2.45
CA ALA A 162 -16.29 -17.13 -2.72
C ALA A 162 -16.02 -18.06 -1.51
N LEU A 163 -15.98 -17.49 -0.29
CA LEU A 163 -15.82 -18.25 0.95
C LEU A 163 -16.92 -19.30 1.16
N LYS A 164 -18.13 -19.06 0.66
CA LYS A 164 -19.25 -20.02 0.74
C LYS A 164 -19.20 -21.09 -0.34
N ARG A 165 -18.75 -20.75 -1.56
CA ARG A 165 -18.94 -21.60 -2.75
C ARG A 165 -17.69 -22.27 -3.30
N LYS A 166 -16.49 -21.73 -3.05
CA LYS A 166 -15.27 -22.15 -3.73
C LYS A 166 -14.40 -23.14 -2.95
N PHE A 167 -14.59 -23.26 -1.67
CA PHE A 167 -13.70 -24.01 -0.79
C PHE A 167 -14.27 -25.36 -0.38
N ARG A 168 -13.46 -26.41 -0.43
CA ARG A 168 -13.77 -27.71 0.15
C ARG A 168 -13.85 -27.64 1.67
N SER A 169 -12.99 -26.83 2.29
CA SER A 169 -12.99 -26.51 3.71
C SER A 169 -12.80 -25.02 3.89
N ARG A 170 -13.71 -24.35 4.58
CA ARG A 170 -13.65 -22.90 4.79
C ARG A 170 -12.35 -22.51 5.49
N PRO A 171 -11.55 -21.56 4.93
CA PRO A 171 -10.31 -21.15 5.54
C PRO A 171 -10.55 -20.39 6.85
N THR A 172 -9.59 -20.49 7.78
CA THR A 172 -9.52 -19.65 8.98
C THR A 172 -8.99 -18.30 8.58
N LEU A 173 -9.74 -17.25 8.90
CA LEU A 173 -9.40 -15.87 8.48
C LEU A 173 -8.42 -15.20 9.44
N TYR A 174 -7.71 -14.19 8.97
CA TYR A 174 -6.86 -13.20 9.67
C TYR A 174 -5.53 -13.72 10.23
N ASN A 175 -5.50 -14.85 10.92
CA ASN A 175 -4.32 -15.27 11.70
C ASN A 175 -3.61 -16.52 11.16
N THR A 176 -4.14 -17.11 10.10
CA THR A 176 -3.57 -18.31 9.48
C THR A 176 -2.92 -17.98 8.15
N ASP A 177 -1.70 -18.47 7.96
CA ASP A 177 -0.98 -18.36 6.70
C ASP A 177 -1.35 -19.54 5.79
N TYR A 178 -1.69 -19.24 4.54
CA TYR A 178 -2.02 -20.22 3.51
C TYR A 178 -1.02 -20.18 2.36
N THR A 179 -0.83 -21.33 1.73
CA THR A 179 -0.01 -21.43 0.53
C THR A 179 -0.82 -21.01 -0.70
N LEU A 180 -0.26 -20.13 -1.51
CA LEU A 180 -0.79 -19.71 -2.80
C LEU A 180 0.17 -20.15 -3.88
N GLN A 181 -0.29 -20.93 -4.85
CA GLN A 181 0.46 -21.16 -6.08
C GLN A 181 0.02 -20.14 -7.11
N ILE A 182 0.95 -19.26 -7.50
CA ILE A 182 0.77 -18.23 -8.52
C ILE A 182 1.80 -18.52 -9.60
N GLY A 183 1.36 -18.85 -10.80
CA GLY A 183 2.25 -19.37 -11.85
C GLY A 183 2.95 -20.65 -11.41
N SER A 184 4.27 -20.67 -11.50
CA SER A 184 5.11 -21.82 -11.12
C SER A 184 5.59 -21.75 -9.66
N LYS A 185 5.27 -20.70 -8.91
CA LYS A 185 5.84 -20.42 -7.57
C LYS A 185 4.81 -20.51 -6.46
N LEU A 186 5.32 -20.80 -5.26
CA LEU A 186 4.54 -20.80 -4.04
C LEU A 186 4.80 -19.55 -3.22
N TYR A 187 3.74 -18.94 -2.75
CA TYR A 187 3.71 -17.76 -1.89
C TYR A 187 2.96 -18.09 -0.61
N THR A 188 3.10 -17.25 0.38
CA THR A 188 2.37 -17.40 1.66
C THR A 188 1.63 -16.10 1.94
N SER A 189 0.34 -16.20 2.24
CA SER A 189 -0.50 -15.05 2.57
C SER A 189 -1.49 -15.37 3.67
N LYS A 190 -1.83 -14.35 4.44
CA LYS A 190 -3.03 -14.35 5.27
C LYS A 190 -4.25 -14.12 4.40
N VAL A 191 -5.40 -14.51 4.94
CA VAL A 191 -6.69 -14.37 4.27
C VAL A 191 -7.63 -13.55 5.13
N HIS A 192 -8.24 -12.56 4.50
CA HIS A 192 -9.28 -11.71 5.07
C HIS A 192 -10.58 -11.92 4.29
N ASP A 193 -11.71 -11.53 4.86
CA ASP A 193 -12.98 -11.47 4.15
C ASP A 193 -13.28 -10.03 3.71
N ILE A 194 -13.96 -9.92 2.59
CA ILE A 194 -14.51 -8.67 2.06
C ILE A 194 -15.91 -8.92 1.51
N GLU A 195 -16.70 -7.86 1.40
CA GLU A 195 -18.02 -7.96 0.80
C GLU A 195 -17.95 -7.98 -0.72
N MET A 196 -17.11 -7.15 -1.31
CA MET A 196 -17.00 -6.97 -2.76
C MET A 196 -15.54 -6.96 -3.22
N ALA A 197 -15.30 -7.54 -4.39
CA ALA A 197 -14.06 -7.46 -5.16
C ALA A 197 -14.34 -6.97 -6.58
N GLY A 198 -13.35 -6.94 -7.44
CA GLY A 198 -13.53 -6.65 -8.86
C GLY A 198 -14.49 -7.64 -9.54
N HIS A 199 -15.15 -7.19 -10.61
CA HIS A 199 -16.09 -8.01 -11.34
C HIS A 199 -15.46 -9.33 -11.83
N GLU A 200 -16.21 -10.42 -11.70
CA GLU A 200 -15.82 -11.77 -12.13
C GLU A 200 -14.62 -12.36 -11.36
N THR A 201 -14.37 -11.89 -10.14
CA THR A 201 -13.30 -12.39 -9.28
C THR A 201 -13.82 -12.97 -7.96
N ASP A 202 -13.06 -13.90 -7.40
CA ASP A 202 -13.32 -14.52 -6.10
C ASP A 202 -12.79 -13.69 -4.93
N GLY A 203 -11.94 -12.67 -5.24
CA GLY A 203 -11.32 -11.81 -4.24
C GLY A 203 -10.15 -11.01 -4.79
N LEU A 204 -9.34 -10.49 -3.88
CA LEU A 204 -8.17 -9.66 -4.14
C LEU A 204 -6.88 -10.42 -3.83
N LEU A 205 -5.85 -10.22 -4.66
CA LEU A 205 -4.47 -10.62 -4.41
C LEU A 205 -3.65 -9.37 -4.09
N GLY A 206 -3.33 -9.16 -2.81
CA GLY A 206 -2.60 -7.99 -2.36
C GLY A 206 -1.12 -7.99 -2.77
N TRP A 207 -0.52 -6.81 -2.82
CA TRP A 207 0.85 -6.59 -3.28
C TRP A 207 1.92 -7.21 -2.36
N ASN A 208 1.65 -7.41 -1.06
CA ASN A 208 2.60 -7.99 -0.09
C ASN A 208 3.12 -9.37 -0.52
N ASN A 209 2.33 -10.11 -1.32
CA ASN A 209 2.74 -11.40 -1.86
C ASN A 209 4.02 -11.30 -2.73
N PHE A 210 4.29 -10.13 -3.28
CA PHE A 210 5.44 -9.84 -4.13
C PHE A 210 6.46 -8.90 -3.48
N ASP A 211 6.34 -8.63 -2.17
CA ASP A 211 7.28 -7.75 -1.46
C ASP A 211 8.71 -8.27 -1.55
N GLY A 212 9.63 -7.39 -1.95
CA GLY A 212 11.04 -7.74 -2.18
C GLY A 212 11.34 -8.32 -3.57
N MET A 213 10.36 -8.30 -4.50
CA MET A 213 10.48 -8.71 -5.89
C MET A 213 10.25 -7.55 -6.85
N VAL A 214 10.39 -7.83 -8.14
CA VAL A 214 10.00 -6.94 -9.24
C VAL A 214 8.84 -7.59 -9.98
N VAL A 215 7.74 -6.86 -10.14
CA VAL A 215 6.55 -7.33 -10.86
C VAL A 215 6.35 -6.50 -12.10
N GLU A 216 6.38 -7.13 -13.26
CA GLU A 216 6.08 -6.53 -14.55
C GLU A 216 4.64 -6.87 -14.97
N LEU A 217 3.85 -5.86 -15.27
CA LEU A 217 2.52 -5.94 -15.84
C LEU A 217 2.62 -5.55 -17.32
N ASN A 218 2.71 -6.52 -18.19
CA ASN A 218 2.75 -6.31 -19.64
C ASN A 218 1.33 -6.44 -20.21
N TYR A 219 0.63 -5.33 -20.31
CA TYR A 219 -0.74 -5.29 -20.82
C TYR A 219 -0.80 -5.55 -22.35
N ASP A 220 0.27 -5.29 -23.09
CA ASP A 220 0.33 -5.58 -24.52
C ASP A 220 0.35 -7.09 -24.82
N GLU A 221 0.94 -7.88 -23.91
CA GLU A 221 1.07 -9.33 -24.02
C GLU A 221 0.16 -10.11 -23.06
N ASN A 222 -0.61 -9.42 -22.22
CA ASN A 222 -1.45 -10.02 -21.16
C ASN A 222 -0.66 -10.94 -20.22
N LYS A 223 0.48 -10.44 -19.73
CA LYS A 223 1.37 -11.17 -18.83
C LYS A 223 1.67 -10.37 -17.57
N LEU A 224 1.60 -11.04 -16.42
CA LEU A 224 2.24 -10.62 -15.19
C LEU A 224 3.53 -11.44 -15.04
N ILE A 225 4.68 -10.77 -14.93
CA ILE A 225 5.97 -11.46 -14.85
C ILE A 225 6.63 -11.07 -13.52
N VAL A 226 6.99 -12.09 -12.74
CA VAL A 226 7.66 -11.89 -11.44
C VAL A 226 9.13 -12.19 -11.59
N HIS A 227 9.97 -11.24 -11.15
CA HIS A 227 11.42 -11.35 -11.20
C HIS A 227 12.04 -11.15 -9.81
N SER A 228 13.13 -11.87 -9.51
CA SER A 228 13.97 -11.56 -8.33
C SER A 228 14.91 -10.38 -8.59
N ASN A 229 15.23 -10.10 -9.86
CA ASN A 229 16.09 -9.00 -10.26
C ASN A 229 15.39 -8.11 -11.29
N MET A 230 15.69 -6.81 -11.27
CA MET A 230 15.23 -5.89 -12.31
C MET A 230 15.79 -6.32 -13.68
N PRO A 231 14.94 -6.61 -14.68
CA PRO A 231 15.39 -6.98 -16.01
C PRO A 231 16.21 -5.86 -16.66
N LYS A 232 17.37 -6.21 -17.23
CA LYS A 232 18.27 -5.22 -17.85
C LYS A 232 17.64 -4.50 -19.05
N GLN A 233 16.74 -5.16 -19.79
CA GLN A 233 16.00 -4.56 -20.89
C GLN A 233 15.13 -3.40 -20.44
N ILE A 234 14.44 -3.52 -19.30
CA ILE A 234 13.62 -2.42 -18.72
C ILE A 234 14.49 -1.20 -18.42
N LEU A 235 15.68 -1.40 -17.83
CA LEU A 235 16.59 -0.30 -17.49
C LEU A 235 17.24 0.37 -18.73
N ARG A 236 17.27 -0.32 -19.86
CA ARG A 236 17.82 0.20 -21.13
C ARG A 236 16.78 0.84 -22.03
N ASP A 237 15.54 0.50 -21.82
CA ASP A 237 14.42 1.04 -22.58
C ASP A 237 14.10 2.45 -22.10
N LYS A 238 14.35 3.44 -22.97
CA LYS A 238 14.18 4.87 -22.69
C LYS A 238 12.72 5.32 -22.57
N ASP A 239 11.79 4.49 -23.03
CA ASP A 239 10.35 4.77 -22.95
C ASP A 239 9.79 4.47 -21.56
N TYR A 240 10.52 3.70 -20.72
CA TYR A 240 10.16 3.54 -19.31
C TYR A 240 10.63 4.73 -18.50
N HIS A 241 9.68 5.38 -17.83
CA HIS A 241 9.95 6.46 -16.90
C HIS A 241 9.78 5.98 -15.47
N ALA A 242 10.75 6.32 -14.61
CA ALA A 242 10.81 5.87 -13.21
C ALA A 242 10.16 6.89 -12.27
N PHE A 243 9.31 6.41 -11.36
CA PHE A 243 8.62 7.18 -10.33
C PHE A 243 8.91 6.59 -8.96
N LYS A 244 9.24 7.42 -7.99
CA LYS A 244 9.41 6.99 -6.59
C LYS A 244 8.06 6.58 -6.02
N MET A 245 8.02 5.42 -5.38
CA MET A 245 6.88 5.03 -4.56
C MET A 245 7.10 5.44 -3.11
N ARG A 246 6.02 5.84 -2.45
CA ARG A 246 5.90 5.94 -0.99
C ARG A 246 4.84 4.97 -0.50
N TYR A 247 4.95 4.62 0.77
CA TYR A 247 3.91 3.83 1.41
C TYR A 247 3.22 4.67 2.47
N ILE A 248 1.89 4.71 2.40
CA ILE A 248 1.00 5.31 3.39
C ILE A 248 0.04 4.21 3.79
N ASP A 249 -0.04 3.89 5.07
CA ASP A 249 -0.83 2.76 5.58
C ASP A 249 -0.56 1.45 4.83
N ASN A 250 0.73 1.16 4.61
CA ASN A 250 1.23 -0.02 3.90
C ASN A 250 0.74 -0.17 2.44
N LYS A 251 0.32 0.90 1.78
CA LYS A 251 -0.10 0.91 0.36
C LYS A 251 0.80 1.80 -0.47
N PRO A 252 1.09 1.45 -1.75
CA PRO A 252 1.99 2.20 -2.61
C PRO A 252 1.32 3.46 -3.18
N PHE A 253 2.01 4.58 -3.11
CA PHE A 253 1.60 5.86 -3.67
C PHE A 253 2.65 6.39 -4.63
N ILE A 254 2.20 7.09 -5.68
CA ILE A 254 3.05 7.88 -6.58
C ILE A 254 2.56 9.34 -6.63
N GLU A 255 3.47 10.23 -6.95
CA GLU A 255 3.13 11.65 -7.10
C GLU A 255 2.51 11.91 -8.48
N SER A 256 1.36 12.60 -8.50
CA SER A 256 0.68 13.01 -9.72
C SER A 256 0.13 14.44 -9.58
N GLU A 257 -0.15 15.10 -10.71
CA GLU A 257 -0.64 16.47 -10.77
C GLU A 257 -1.99 16.52 -11.50
N LEU A 258 -2.95 17.18 -10.88
CA LEU A 258 -4.22 17.56 -11.48
C LEU A 258 -4.12 18.97 -12.06
N GLN A 259 -4.76 19.22 -13.19
CA GLN A 259 -4.89 20.56 -13.74
C GLN A 259 -6.31 20.82 -14.22
N GLN A 260 -6.90 21.95 -13.78
CA GLN A 260 -8.24 22.39 -14.16
C GLN A 260 -8.25 23.91 -14.28
N SER A 261 -8.76 24.46 -15.38
CA SER A 261 -8.88 25.92 -15.61
C SER A 261 -7.57 26.69 -15.30
N GLY A 262 -6.41 26.10 -15.64
CA GLY A 262 -5.09 26.66 -15.38
C GLY A 262 -4.54 26.43 -13.95
N THR A 263 -5.36 26.03 -12.99
CA THR A 263 -4.94 25.69 -11.62
C THR A 263 -4.32 24.31 -11.59
N LYS A 264 -3.22 24.16 -10.84
CA LYS A 264 -2.49 22.90 -10.67
C LYS A 264 -2.50 22.48 -9.22
N ALA A 265 -2.75 21.19 -8.98
CA ALA A 265 -2.65 20.58 -7.66
C ALA A 265 -1.82 19.29 -7.74
N LYS A 266 -0.73 19.25 -6.99
CA LYS A 266 0.19 18.10 -6.95
C LYS A 266 0.04 17.36 -5.62
N ASN A 267 -0.16 16.04 -5.69
CA ASN A 267 -0.36 15.24 -4.50
C ASN A 267 0.15 13.80 -4.69
N TRP A 268 0.16 13.02 -3.62
CA TRP A 268 0.40 11.59 -3.62
C TRP A 268 -0.91 10.86 -3.86
N PHE A 269 -0.93 9.99 -4.86
CA PHE A 269 -2.08 9.17 -5.25
C PHE A 269 -1.81 7.72 -4.93
N LEU A 270 -2.75 7.03 -4.32
CA LEU A 270 -2.71 5.59 -4.20
C LEU A 270 -2.63 4.97 -5.59
N PHE A 271 -1.63 4.14 -5.83
CA PHE A 271 -1.47 3.35 -7.06
C PHE A 271 -2.32 2.09 -6.93
N ASP A 272 -3.56 2.14 -7.40
CA ASP A 272 -4.59 1.15 -7.08
C ASP A 272 -5.06 0.37 -8.31
N LEU A 273 -4.48 -0.82 -8.51
CA LEU A 273 -4.88 -1.73 -9.59
C LEU A 273 -6.23 -2.39 -9.34
N GLY A 274 -6.74 -2.36 -8.11
CA GLY A 274 -8.05 -2.88 -7.72
C GLY A 274 -9.21 -1.92 -8.01
N TYR A 275 -8.93 -0.60 -8.03
CA TYR A 275 -9.93 0.40 -8.38
C TYR A 275 -10.13 0.46 -9.89
N THR A 276 -11.29 0.03 -10.37
CA THR A 276 -11.54 -0.22 -11.81
C THR A 276 -11.81 1.02 -12.66
N ARG A 277 -11.99 2.20 -12.03
CA ARG A 277 -12.20 3.48 -12.71
C ARG A 277 -10.89 4.22 -12.95
N THR A 278 -10.99 5.48 -13.40
CA THR A 278 -9.84 6.34 -13.70
C THR A 278 -9.17 6.88 -12.44
N VAL A 279 -9.79 7.88 -11.80
CA VAL A 279 -9.27 8.58 -10.62
C VAL A 279 -10.39 8.82 -9.64
N MET A 280 -10.14 8.56 -8.36
CA MET A 280 -11.02 9.01 -7.28
C MET A 280 -10.34 10.14 -6.52
N LEU A 281 -11.02 11.26 -6.36
CA LEU A 281 -10.51 12.45 -5.68
C LEU A 281 -11.24 12.68 -4.36
N ASP A 282 -10.46 12.92 -3.33
CA ASP A 282 -10.94 13.33 -2.01
C ASP A 282 -11.31 14.82 -2.03
N SER A 283 -12.54 15.15 -1.61
CA SER A 283 -13.06 16.52 -1.66
C SER A 283 -12.36 17.47 -0.69
N ASP A 284 -11.85 16.97 0.43
CA ASP A 284 -11.20 17.84 1.43
C ASP A 284 -9.79 18.21 0.98
N LEU A 285 -9.04 17.26 0.37
CA LEU A 285 -7.75 17.58 -0.27
C LEU A 285 -7.91 18.58 -1.43
N LEU A 286 -8.99 18.48 -2.22
CA LEU A 286 -9.28 19.46 -3.27
C LEU A 286 -9.60 20.85 -2.71
N LYS A 287 -10.35 20.92 -1.60
CA LYS A 287 -10.64 22.18 -0.90
C LYS A 287 -9.38 22.82 -0.32
N GLU A 288 -8.53 22.02 0.35
CA GLU A 288 -7.24 22.48 0.89
C GLU A 288 -6.32 23.04 -0.21
N ALA A 289 -6.34 22.41 -1.40
CA ALA A 289 -5.59 22.86 -2.58
C ALA A 289 -6.26 24.04 -3.32
N HIS A 290 -7.41 24.54 -2.87
CA HIS A 290 -8.24 25.52 -3.58
C HIS A 290 -8.49 25.15 -5.05
N PHE A 291 -8.67 23.83 -5.31
CA PHE A 291 -8.82 23.31 -6.66
C PHE A 291 -10.22 23.63 -7.22
N PRO A 292 -10.35 24.16 -8.47
CA PRO A 292 -11.60 24.69 -9.01
C PRO A 292 -12.55 23.59 -9.50
N THR A 293 -13.07 22.76 -8.60
CA THR A 293 -13.99 21.67 -8.92
C THR A 293 -15.29 22.13 -9.55
N ARG A 294 -15.70 23.41 -9.33
CA ARG A 294 -16.90 23.99 -9.92
C ARG A 294 -16.80 24.24 -11.42
N ASP A 295 -15.57 24.31 -11.94
CA ASP A 295 -15.30 24.53 -13.36
C ASP A 295 -15.30 23.24 -14.16
N MET A 296 -15.41 22.10 -13.50
CA MET A 296 -15.48 20.78 -14.14
C MET A 296 -16.87 20.52 -14.72
N THR A 297 -16.93 19.96 -15.92
CA THR A 297 -18.18 19.47 -16.49
C THR A 297 -18.63 18.22 -15.76
N VAL A 298 -19.81 18.28 -15.11
CA VAL A 298 -20.39 17.13 -14.44
C VAL A 298 -20.99 16.18 -15.46
N LEU A 299 -20.53 14.92 -15.47
CA LEU A 299 -21.02 13.86 -16.35
C LEU A 299 -22.16 13.05 -15.71
N SER A 300 -22.01 12.73 -14.43
CA SER A 300 -23.03 11.96 -13.69
C SER A 300 -22.88 12.11 -12.18
N LYS A 301 -23.94 11.71 -11.46
CA LYS A 301 -23.93 11.55 -10.00
C LYS A 301 -24.37 10.12 -9.71
N VAL A 302 -23.53 9.35 -9.04
CA VAL A 302 -23.78 7.93 -8.80
C VAL A 302 -23.45 7.56 -7.36
N MET A 303 -24.03 6.47 -6.89
CA MET A 303 -23.65 5.79 -5.66
C MET A 303 -22.69 4.66 -6.01
N MET A 304 -21.49 4.70 -5.49
CA MET A 304 -20.52 3.62 -5.61
C MET A 304 -20.55 2.74 -4.36
N HIS A 305 -20.06 1.51 -4.48
CA HIS A 305 -19.90 0.60 -3.35
C HIS A 305 -18.42 0.34 -3.10
N GLY A 306 -17.99 0.53 -1.87
CA GLY A 306 -16.64 0.16 -1.42
C GLY A 306 -16.50 -1.35 -1.16
N ALA A 307 -15.27 -1.83 -0.98
CA ALA A 307 -14.98 -3.24 -0.72
C ALA A 307 -15.68 -3.81 0.53
N SER A 308 -16.06 -2.96 1.47
CA SER A 308 -16.84 -3.33 2.67
C SER A 308 -18.36 -3.26 2.45
N GLY A 309 -18.83 -3.04 1.21
CA GLY A 309 -20.25 -2.90 0.87
C GLY A 309 -20.86 -1.53 1.24
N ASN A 310 -20.08 -0.60 1.76
CA ASN A 310 -20.55 0.74 2.09
C ASN A 310 -20.82 1.58 0.85
N GLU A 311 -21.82 2.42 0.93
CA GLU A 311 -22.20 3.36 -0.15
C GLU A 311 -21.35 4.63 -0.08
N ILE A 312 -20.85 5.06 -1.24
CA ILE A 312 -20.01 6.24 -1.41
C ILE A 312 -20.65 7.13 -2.50
N PRO A 313 -21.25 8.28 -2.15
CA PRO A 313 -21.77 9.21 -3.14
C PRO A 313 -20.63 9.90 -3.87
N VAL A 314 -20.62 9.81 -5.19
CA VAL A 314 -19.60 10.41 -6.04
C VAL A 314 -20.23 11.24 -7.18
N ILE A 315 -19.54 12.30 -7.57
CA ILE A 315 -19.78 13.04 -8.80
C ILE A 315 -18.73 12.63 -9.80
N THR A 316 -19.13 12.14 -10.97
CA THR A 316 -18.22 11.95 -12.10
C THR A 316 -18.17 13.27 -12.87
N ALA A 317 -16.97 13.78 -13.13
CA ALA A 317 -16.75 15.03 -13.84
C ALA A 317 -15.49 14.94 -14.72
N ASP A 318 -15.41 15.80 -15.75
CA ASP A 318 -14.24 15.86 -16.62
C ASP A 318 -13.15 16.73 -16.00
N LEU A 319 -11.96 16.19 -15.89
CA LEU A 319 -10.73 16.87 -15.52
C LEU A 319 -9.96 17.24 -16.79
N ASP A 320 -9.54 18.51 -16.91
CA ASP A 320 -8.77 18.98 -18.08
C ASP A 320 -7.52 18.13 -18.33
N LEU A 321 -6.67 17.98 -17.31
CA LEU A 321 -5.40 17.22 -17.42
C LEU A 321 -5.09 16.47 -16.13
N LEU A 322 -4.67 15.21 -16.29
CA LEU A 322 -3.96 14.42 -15.30
C LEU A 322 -2.51 14.23 -15.78
N LYS A 323 -1.53 14.58 -14.92
CA LYS A 323 -0.12 14.36 -15.22
C LYS A 323 0.49 13.34 -14.26
N ILE A 324 1.18 12.36 -14.82
CA ILE A 324 2.01 11.39 -14.10
C ILE A 324 3.44 11.61 -14.60
N GLY A 325 4.20 12.47 -13.91
CA GLY A 325 5.49 12.93 -14.39
C GLY A 325 5.38 13.62 -15.76
N ASN A 326 6.01 13.04 -16.79
CA ASN A 326 6.00 13.55 -18.16
C ASN A 326 4.77 13.10 -18.97
N PHE A 327 4.03 12.13 -18.50
CA PHE A 327 2.82 11.65 -19.17
C PHE A 327 1.65 12.59 -18.89
N THR A 328 0.85 12.87 -19.91
CA THR A 328 -0.31 13.77 -19.83
C THR A 328 -1.52 13.10 -20.44
N LEU A 329 -2.56 12.91 -19.64
CA LEU A 329 -3.86 12.43 -20.06
C LEU A 329 -4.85 13.59 -20.02
N LYS A 330 -5.66 13.75 -21.09
CA LYS A 330 -6.60 14.86 -21.26
C LYS A 330 -8.03 14.41 -21.10
N ASN A 331 -8.90 15.32 -20.67
CA ASN A 331 -10.32 15.11 -20.53
C ASN A 331 -10.62 13.80 -19.79
N VAL A 332 -10.03 13.68 -18.60
CA VAL A 332 -10.11 12.46 -17.80
C VAL A 332 -11.40 12.46 -16.98
N PRO A 333 -12.34 11.50 -17.19
CA PRO A 333 -13.50 11.38 -16.32
C PRO A 333 -13.07 10.92 -14.94
N ILE A 334 -13.21 11.78 -13.94
CA ILE A 334 -12.79 11.51 -12.55
C ILE A 334 -14.01 11.40 -11.63
N GLN A 335 -13.84 10.69 -10.51
CA GLN A 335 -14.84 10.60 -9.45
C GLN A 335 -14.43 11.50 -8.27
N VAL A 336 -15.29 12.44 -7.88
CA VAL A 336 -15.12 13.28 -6.69
C VAL A 336 -16.03 12.76 -5.58
N MET A 337 -15.44 12.26 -4.49
CA MET A 337 -16.19 11.84 -3.31
C MET A 337 -16.83 13.05 -2.62
N GLN A 338 -18.10 12.90 -2.23
CA GLN A 338 -18.84 14.00 -1.63
C GLN A 338 -18.66 14.09 -0.11
N HIS A 339 -18.66 12.97 0.60
CA HIS A 339 -18.67 12.94 2.08
C HIS A 339 -17.99 11.71 2.70
N ALA A 340 -17.35 10.87 1.91
CA ALA A 340 -16.74 9.64 2.42
C ALA A 340 -15.22 9.69 2.28
N ASN A 341 -14.56 9.12 3.27
CA ASN A 341 -13.13 8.88 3.24
C ASN A 341 -12.90 7.41 2.87
N PRO A 342 -12.24 7.09 1.75
CA PRO A 342 -12.09 5.72 1.26
C PRO A 342 -11.22 4.84 2.15
N MET A 343 -10.39 5.44 3.01
CA MET A 343 -9.46 4.75 3.89
C MET A 343 -9.54 5.28 5.31
N HIS A 344 -10.51 4.82 6.09
CA HIS A 344 -10.59 4.97 7.56
C HIS A 344 -9.77 6.14 8.19
N GLY A 345 -10.15 7.38 7.88
CA GLY A 345 -9.50 8.58 8.42
C GLY A 345 -8.31 9.11 7.61
N LEU A 346 -7.99 8.53 6.44
CA LEU A 346 -7.00 9.06 5.52
C LEU A 346 -7.67 9.74 4.33
N ASN A 347 -7.37 11.02 4.14
CA ASN A 347 -7.72 11.75 2.92
C ASN A 347 -6.70 11.39 1.85
N ILE A 348 -7.14 10.75 0.78
CA ILE A 348 -6.30 10.28 -0.31
C ILE A 348 -6.98 10.44 -1.67
N HIS A 349 -6.16 10.69 -2.68
CA HIS A 349 -6.54 10.48 -4.07
C HIS A 349 -6.13 9.07 -4.52
N ILE A 350 -6.85 8.49 -5.48
CA ILE A 350 -6.61 7.16 -6.03
C ILE A 350 -6.42 7.25 -7.53
N LEU A 351 -5.36 6.62 -8.05
CA LEU A 351 -5.20 6.30 -9.47
C LEU A 351 -5.67 4.87 -9.70
N GLY A 352 -6.71 4.72 -10.50
CA GLY A 352 -7.30 3.43 -10.75
C GLY A 352 -6.86 2.77 -12.05
N ASN A 353 -7.34 1.56 -12.26
CA ASN A 353 -6.87 0.69 -13.33
C ASN A 353 -7.25 1.17 -14.74
N ASP A 354 -8.29 2.00 -14.92
CA ASP A 354 -8.58 2.59 -16.24
C ASP A 354 -7.52 3.63 -16.68
N ILE A 355 -6.75 4.17 -15.73
CA ILE A 355 -5.51 4.93 -16.00
C ILE A 355 -4.32 3.97 -16.13
N LEU A 356 -4.14 3.08 -15.14
CA LEU A 356 -2.91 2.31 -14.97
C LEU A 356 -2.72 1.24 -16.06
N LYS A 357 -3.80 0.65 -16.57
CA LYS A 357 -3.76 -0.30 -17.70
C LYS A 357 -3.25 0.30 -19.02
N ARG A 358 -3.15 1.64 -19.11
CA ARG A 358 -2.61 2.35 -20.29
C ARG A 358 -1.08 2.35 -20.35
N PHE A 359 -0.46 1.75 -19.33
CA PHE A 359 0.98 1.63 -19.23
C PHE A 359 1.38 0.17 -19.03
N ASN A 360 2.40 -0.29 -19.77
CA ASN A 360 3.17 -1.42 -19.31
C ASN A 360 3.93 -0.96 -18.07
N THR A 361 3.73 -1.66 -16.95
CA THR A 361 4.14 -1.20 -15.63
C THR A 361 5.14 -2.17 -15.02
N VAL A 362 6.21 -1.65 -14.38
CA VAL A 362 7.12 -2.46 -13.59
C VAL A 362 7.17 -1.92 -12.16
N LEU A 363 6.70 -2.71 -11.21
CA LEU A 363 6.70 -2.41 -9.78
C LEU A 363 7.96 -3.02 -9.14
N ASP A 364 8.96 -2.20 -8.85
CA ASP A 364 10.17 -2.61 -8.11
C ASP A 364 9.94 -2.42 -6.61
N PHE A 365 9.40 -3.46 -5.95
CA PHE A 365 9.16 -3.46 -4.51
C PHE A 365 10.44 -3.57 -3.67
N GLN A 366 11.60 -3.81 -4.30
CA GLN A 366 12.91 -3.82 -3.63
C GLN A 366 13.45 -2.40 -3.45
N LYS A 367 13.27 -1.55 -4.47
CA LYS A 367 13.78 -0.17 -4.50
C LYS A 367 12.69 0.88 -4.30
N ASN A 368 11.42 0.45 -4.20
CA ASN A 368 10.25 1.32 -4.08
C ASN A 368 10.16 2.31 -5.25
N VAL A 369 10.21 1.76 -6.48
CA VAL A 369 10.13 2.52 -7.73
C VAL A 369 9.11 1.82 -8.65
N VAL A 370 8.24 2.60 -9.28
CA VAL A 370 7.44 2.13 -10.40
C VAL A 370 7.98 2.68 -11.71
N TYR A 371 8.04 1.86 -12.72
CA TYR A 371 8.39 2.25 -14.08
C TYR A 371 7.14 2.14 -14.95
N LEU A 372 6.82 3.20 -15.68
CA LEU A 372 5.67 3.28 -16.57
C LEU A 372 6.14 3.52 -18.00
N LYS A 373 5.58 2.77 -18.94
CA LYS A 373 5.76 2.95 -20.38
C LYS A 373 4.39 2.94 -21.04
N PRO A 374 4.00 3.99 -21.81
CA PRO A 374 2.76 3.97 -22.57
C PRO A 374 2.66 2.72 -23.44
N ASN A 375 1.52 2.07 -23.43
CA ASN A 375 1.23 0.92 -24.24
C ASN A 375 0.27 1.27 -25.40
N LYS A 376 -0.13 0.29 -26.21
CA LYS A 376 -0.96 0.49 -27.39
C LYS A 376 -2.34 1.09 -27.15
N ILE A 377 -2.85 1.09 -25.90
CA ILE A 377 -4.12 1.72 -25.52
C ILE A 377 -3.96 3.04 -24.74
N TYR A 378 -2.75 3.63 -24.76
CA TYR A 378 -2.49 4.86 -24.01
C TYR A 378 -3.46 6.00 -24.37
N ASP A 379 -3.72 6.20 -25.66
CA ASP A 379 -4.60 7.25 -26.19
C ASP A 379 -6.05 6.78 -26.42
N ALA A 380 -6.43 5.57 -25.99
CA ALA A 380 -7.79 5.07 -26.16
C ALA A 380 -8.79 5.86 -25.29
N ASP A 381 -10.06 5.91 -25.70
CA ASP A 381 -11.13 6.55 -24.93
C ASP A 381 -11.30 5.93 -23.55
N PHE A 382 -11.76 6.71 -22.59
CA PHE A 382 -12.06 6.23 -21.25
C PHE A 382 -13.46 5.56 -21.23
N ALA A 383 -13.59 4.54 -20.39
CA ALA A 383 -14.83 3.76 -20.29
C ALA A 383 -16.07 4.60 -19.91
N ASP A 384 -15.90 5.68 -19.14
CA ASP A 384 -16.99 6.57 -18.72
C ASP A 384 -17.37 7.60 -19.79
N GLN A 385 -16.52 7.89 -20.78
CA GLN A 385 -16.84 8.78 -21.90
C GLN A 385 -17.71 8.10 -22.98
N THR A 386 -17.53 6.80 -23.18
CA THR A 386 -18.30 6.04 -24.18
C THR A 386 -19.76 5.86 -23.81
N LYS A 387 -20.15 6.05 -22.54
CA LYS A 387 -21.55 5.95 -22.06
C LYS A 387 -22.34 7.23 -22.15
N SER A 388 -21.70 8.38 -22.36
CA SER A 388 -22.39 9.68 -22.48
C SER A 388 -22.79 10.02 -23.92
N GLY A 389 -22.45 9.19 -24.90
CA GLY A 389 -22.76 9.36 -26.33
C GLY A 389 -23.85 8.44 -26.88
N THR A 390 -24.54 7.68 -26.04
CA THR A 390 -25.73 6.88 -26.35
C THR A 390 -26.87 7.33 -25.40
#